data_7aa7f2779dc40785f18eeba2c328464b
#
_entry.id   7aa7f2779dc40785f18eeba2c328464b
#
_cell.length_a   1.000
_cell.length_b   1.000
_cell.length_c   1.000
_cell.angle_alpha   90.00
_cell.angle_beta   90.00
_cell.angle_gamma   90.00
#
_symmetry.space_group_name_H-M   'P 1'
#
loop_
_entity.id
_entity.type
_entity.pdbx_description
1 polymer ?
#
loop_
_entity_poly.entity_id
_entity_poly.type
_entity_poly.pdbx_seq_one_letter_code
_entity_poly.pdbx_strand_id
1 'polypeptide(L)'
;ELKTLTIDVGFFISRYLNKDESAPTSDEWWPTDYTPALSVDDWEVLLNDADIFTDSSLEIMKRILDYGGKATCTQLAIKYGESKNFYNSGSSALARRIVNKTNCPIMSRDNDESKWWPVLYVGKAAKKDEEGSYVWKLRDELAEALGRVDLSKVNLYANLEPNFWKISHGNDCISDVE
;
A
#
# COMPACT_ATOMS: atom_id res chain seq x y z
N GLU A 1 -25.76 -22.37 -33.35
CA GLU A 1 -24.38 -21.91 -32.95
C GLU A 1 -24.22 -20.40 -33.07
N LEU A 2 -24.75 -19.73 -34.08
CA LEU A 2 -24.65 -18.26 -34.25
C LEU A 2 -25.37 -17.44 -33.16
N LYS A 3 -26.44 -17.95 -32.55
CA LYS A 3 -27.19 -17.25 -31.48
C LYS A 3 -26.43 -17.17 -30.17
N THR A 4 -25.64 -18.21 -29.82
CA THR A 4 -24.86 -18.23 -28.59
C THR A 4 -23.69 -17.24 -28.65
N LEU A 5 -23.05 -17.13 -29.83
CA LEU A 5 -21.93 -16.20 -30.04
C LEU A 5 -22.34 -14.72 -29.90
N THR A 6 -23.57 -14.38 -30.37
CA THR A 6 -24.08 -13.00 -30.31
C THR A 6 -24.44 -12.57 -28.90
N ILE A 7 -24.83 -13.51 -28.00
CA ILE A 7 -25.14 -13.21 -26.61
C ILE A 7 -23.84 -12.95 -25.82
N ASP A 8 -22.79 -13.75 -26.08
CA ASP A 8 -21.48 -13.59 -25.41
C ASP A 8 -20.79 -12.27 -25.79
N VAL A 9 -20.87 -11.87 -27.05
CA VAL A 9 -20.31 -10.59 -27.51
C VAL A 9 -21.09 -9.41 -26.89
N GLY A 10 -22.42 -9.48 -26.81
CA GLY A 10 -23.24 -8.46 -26.16
C GLY A 10 -22.93 -8.31 -24.67
N PHE A 11 -22.71 -9.42 -23.97
CA PHE A 11 -22.31 -9.42 -22.57
C PHE A 11 -20.92 -8.82 -22.37
N PHE A 12 -19.98 -9.14 -23.26
CA PHE A 12 -18.62 -8.59 -23.25
C PHE A 12 -18.60 -7.07 -23.53
N ILE A 13 -19.36 -6.63 -24.52
CA ILE A 13 -19.47 -5.20 -24.87
C ILE A 13 -20.17 -4.41 -23.75
N SER A 14 -21.24 -4.95 -23.15
CA SER A 14 -21.93 -4.32 -22.03
C SER A 14 -21.00 -4.16 -20.82
N ARG A 15 -20.13 -5.15 -20.55
CA ARG A 15 -19.16 -5.10 -19.45
C ARG A 15 -18.01 -4.11 -19.72
N TYR A 16 -17.69 -3.85 -20.98
CA TYR A 16 -16.69 -2.86 -21.39
C TYR A 16 -17.25 -1.44 -21.44
N LEU A 17 -18.49 -1.27 -21.86
CA LEU A 17 -19.14 0.05 -21.96
C LEU A 17 -19.63 0.58 -20.61
N ASN A 18 -19.96 -0.30 -19.64
CA ASN A 18 -20.34 0.12 -18.29
C ASN A 18 -19.13 0.37 -17.36
N LYS A 19 -17.90 0.32 -17.89
CA LYS A 19 -16.67 0.59 -17.12
C LYS A 19 -16.30 2.08 -17.10
N ASP A 20 -17.06 2.94 -17.77
CA ASP A 20 -16.66 4.33 -18.03
C ASP A 20 -17.39 5.41 -17.22
N GLU A 21 -18.17 5.08 -16.18
CA GLU A 21 -18.86 6.13 -15.44
C GLU A 21 -18.30 6.51 -14.07
N SER A 22 -17.16 5.91 -13.60
CA SER A 22 -16.55 6.37 -12.35
C SER A 22 -15.05 6.07 -12.18
N ALA A 23 -14.29 5.92 -13.27
CA ALA A 23 -12.84 5.98 -13.13
C ALA A 23 -12.45 7.43 -12.81
N PRO A 24 -11.88 7.73 -11.63
CA PRO A 24 -11.45 9.09 -11.33
C PRO A 24 -10.50 9.56 -12.43
N THR A 25 -10.68 10.79 -12.91
CA THR A 25 -9.75 11.43 -13.84
C THR A 25 -8.35 11.33 -13.25
N SER A 26 -7.33 11.12 -14.07
CA SER A 26 -5.97 10.75 -13.65
C SER A 26 -5.29 11.71 -12.65
N ASP A 27 -5.91 12.82 -12.33
CA ASP A 27 -5.38 13.84 -11.39
C ASP A 27 -6.13 13.96 -10.07
N GLU A 28 -7.28 13.32 -9.90
CA GLU A 28 -8.09 13.42 -8.69
C GLU A 28 -7.72 12.35 -7.65
N TRP A 29 -7.58 12.77 -6.39
CA TRP A 29 -7.33 11.87 -5.28
C TRP A 29 -8.64 11.24 -4.80
N TRP A 30 -8.66 9.93 -4.65
CA TRP A 30 -9.80 9.13 -4.24
C TRP A 30 -9.52 8.41 -2.91
N PRO A 31 -10.49 8.19 -2.01
CA PRO A 31 -11.88 8.63 -2.08
C PRO A 31 -12.04 10.11 -1.66
N THR A 32 -13.05 10.77 -2.25
CA THR A 32 -13.42 12.15 -1.94
C THR A 32 -14.50 12.25 -0.86
N ASP A 33 -15.31 11.20 -0.71
CA ASP A 33 -16.49 11.12 0.13
C ASP A 33 -16.31 10.27 1.40
N TYR A 34 -15.08 9.88 1.70
CA TYR A 34 -14.75 9.06 2.87
C TYR A 34 -13.64 9.71 3.72
N THR A 35 -13.86 9.69 5.04
CA THR A 35 -12.84 10.00 6.04
C THR A 35 -12.94 9.04 7.23
N PRO A 36 -11.83 8.60 7.84
CA PRO A 36 -11.87 7.86 9.11
C PRO A 36 -12.33 8.71 10.28
N ALA A 37 -12.49 10.04 10.10
CA ALA A 37 -12.90 11.00 11.12
C ALA A 37 -11.97 10.98 12.37
N LEU A 38 -10.68 10.74 12.17
CA LEU A 38 -9.64 10.79 13.20
C LEU A 38 -8.92 12.14 13.11
N SER A 39 -8.86 12.85 14.23
CA SER A 39 -8.09 14.10 14.34
C SER A 39 -6.59 13.84 14.41
N VAL A 40 -5.78 14.88 14.30
CA VAL A 40 -4.31 14.79 14.47
C VAL A 40 -3.95 14.23 15.84
N ASP A 41 -4.65 14.65 16.88
CA ASP A 41 -4.42 14.17 18.25
C ASP A 41 -4.81 12.69 18.42
N ASP A 42 -5.89 12.24 17.77
CA ASP A 42 -6.26 10.82 17.75
C ASP A 42 -5.16 9.99 17.07
N TRP A 43 -4.61 10.47 15.96
CA TRP A 43 -3.50 9.81 15.28
C TRP A 43 -2.24 9.78 16.13
N GLU A 44 -1.92 10.85 16.86
CA GLU A 44 -0.77 10.92 17.75
C GLU A 44 -0.90 9.91 18.90
N VAL A 45 -2.10 9.75 19.49
CA VAL A 45 -2.37 8.71 20.48
C VAL A 45 -2.17 7.31 19.91
N LEU A 46 -2.68 7.03 18.70
CA LEU A 46 -2.53 5.74 18.04
C LEU A 46 -1.06 5.44 17.69
N LEU A 47 -0.29 6.44 17.24
CA LEU A 47 1.13 6.30 16.91
C LEU A 47 1.99 5.89 18.11
N ASN A 48 1.57 6.24 19.33
CA ASN A 48 2.24 5.87 20.57
C ASN A 48 1.75 4.52 21.14
N ASP A 49 0.77 3.85 20.50
CA ASP A 49 0.27 2.53 20.88
C ASP A 49 0.97 1.43 20.05
N ALA A 50 1.93 0.73 20.68
CA ALA A 50 2.72 -0.32 20.01
C ALA A 50 1.89 -1.54 19.55
N ASP A 51 0.71 -1.76 20.12
CA ASP A 51 -0.22 -2.80 19.67
C ASP A 51 -0.89 -2.42 18.35
N ILE A 52 -0.98 -1.13 18.05
CA ILE A 52 -1.53 -0.60 16.80
C ILE A 52 -0.42 -0.34 15.78
N PHE A 53 0.55 0.50 16.14
CA PHE A 53 1.70 0.82 15.29
C PHE A 53 2.91 -0.03 15.68
N THR A 54 2.96 -1.25 15.15
CA THR A 54 4.13 -2.12 15.27
C THR A 54 5.35 -1.51 14.58
N ASP A 55 6.56 -1.99 14.87
CA ASP A 55 7.81 -1.51 14.25
C ASP A 55 7.71 -1.49 12.71
N SER A 56 7.23 -2.58 12.10
CA SER A 56 7.05 -2.64 10.64
C SER A 56 6.01 -1.64 10.12
N SER A 57 4.98 -1.33 10.90
CA SER A 57 4.01 -0.29 10.52
C SER A 57 4.61 1.11 10.60
N LEU A 58 5.40 1.40 11.62
CA LEU A 58 6.13 2.66 11.75
C LEU A 58 7.17 2.81 10.63
N GLU A 59 7.87 1.73 10.25
CA GLU A 59 8.78 1.73 9.10
C GLU A 59 8.06 2.11 7.79
N ILE A 60 6.89 1.53 7.53
CA ILE A 60 6.08 1.86 6.34
C ILE A 60 5.72 3.35 6.37
N MET A 61 5.19 3.85 7.48
CA MET A 61 4.78 5.25 7.61
C MET A 61 5.96 6.22 7.46
N LYS A 62 7.09 5.92 8.12
CA LYS A 62 8.31 6.72 8.01
C LYS A 62 8.82 6.78 6.58
N ARG A 63 8.84 5.65 5.86
CA ARG A 63 9.29 5.58 4.47
C ARG A 63 8.40 6.37 3.51
N ILE A 64 7.08 6.30 3.68
CA ILE A 64 6.15 7.11 2.88
C ILE A 64 6.34 8.60 3.18
N LEU A 65 6.48 8.96 4.46
CA LEU A 65 6.73 10.35 4.87
C LEU A 65 8.05 10.88 4.28
N ASP A 66 9.16 10.11 4.38
CA ASP A 66 10.46 10.45 3.81
C ASP A 66 10.43 10.53 2.26
N TYR A 67 9.55 9.77 1.62
CA TYR A 67 9.33 9.86 0.17
C TYR A 67 8.54 11.12 -0.26
N GLY A 68 8.18 11.98 0.68
CA GLY A 68 7.38 13.19 0.45
C GLY A 68 5.88 13.00 0.68
N GLY A 69 5.50 12.03 1.49
CA GLY A 69 4.11 11.78 1.92
C GLY A 69 3.25 11.05 0.89
N LYS A 70 3.80 10.70 -0.28
CA LYS A 70 3.10 9.97 -1.34
C LYS A 70 4.06 9.10 -2.14
N ALA A 71 3.66 7.87 -2.43
CA ALA A 71 4.45 6.93 -3.23
C ALA A 71 3.60 5.76 -3.74
N THR A 72 4.11 5.03 -4.73
CA THR A 72 3.65 3.68 -5.03
C THR A 72 4.41 2.65 -4.17
N CYS A 73 3.83 1.46 -3.96
CA CYS A 73 4.56 0.38 -3.30
C CYS A 73 5.84 -0.02 -4.05
N THR A 74 5.87 0.16 -5.37
CA THR A 74 7.06 -0.12 -6.19
C THR A 74 8.18 0.88 -5.90
N GLN A 75 7.87 2.17 -5.85
CA GLN A 75 8.83 3.22 -5.51
C GLN A 75 9.43 3.02 -4.12
N LEU A 76 8.59 2.67 -3.13
CA LEU A 76 9.05 2.38 -1.78
C LEU A 76 9.98 1.15 -1.76
N ALA A 77 9.62 0.08 -2.47
CA ALA A 77 10.43 -1.13 -2.56
C ALA A 77 11.80 -0.86 -3.19
N ILE A 78 11.86 -0.05 -4.24
CA ILE A 78 13.11 0.33 -4.92
C ILE A 78 14.00 1.18 -4.01
N LYS A 79 13.42 2.18 -3.33
CA LYS A 79 14.22 3.14 -2.54
C LYS A 79 14.66 2.58 -1.19
N TYR A 80 13.77 1.88 -0.48
CA TYR A 80 14.01 1.50 0.92
C TYR A 80 14.23 0.00 1.12
N GLY A 81 14.03 -0.80 0.08
CA GLY A 81 14.02 -2.26 0.18
C GLY A 81 12.66 -2.82 0.56
N GLU A 82 12.59 -4.09 0.92
CA GLU A 82 11.40 -4.89 1.10
C GLU A 82 10.65 -5.19 -0.20
N SER A 83 9.65 -6.06 -0.12
CA SER A 83 8.80 -6.36 -1.26
C SER A 83 7.66 -5.35 -1.39
N LYS A 84 7.11 -5.19 -2.58
CA LYS A 84 5.88 -4.39 -2.78
C LYS A 84 4.73 -4.87 -1.89
N ASN A 85 4.67 -6.20 -1.67
CA ASN A 85 3.64 -6.80 -0.82
C ASN A 85 3.81 -6.44 0.65
N PHE A 86 5.03 -6.23 1.14
CA PHE A 86 5.28 -5.74 2.51
C PHE A 86 4.53 -4.42 2.76
N TYR A 87 4.63 -3.47 1.85
CA TYR A 87 3.94 -2.18 1.96
C TYR A 87 2.42 -2.32 1.83
N ASN A 88 1.95 -3.13 0.88
CA ASN A 88 0.51 -3.30 0.64
C ASN A 88 -0.19 -4.05 1.78
N SER A 89 0.31 -5.23 2.14
CA SER A 89 -0.29 -6.04 3.21
C SER A 89 -0.08 -5.43 4.58
N GLY A 90 1.09 -4.82 4.85
CA GLY A 90 1.37 -4.14 6.10
C GLY A 90 0.44 -2.94 6.34
N SER A 91 0.19 -2.13 5.31
CA SER A 91 -0.79 -1.03 5.38
C SER A 91 -2.21 -1.53 5.65
N SER A 92 -2.62 -2.62 4.99
CA SER A 92 -3.95 -3.22 5.23
C SER A 92 -4.08 -3.78 6.64
N ALA A 93 -3.04 -4.41 7.16
CA ALA A 93 -3.01 -4.93 8.53
C ALA A 93 -3.07 -3.79 9.57
N LEU A 94 -2.32 -2.71 9.35
CA LEU A 94 -2.38 -1.52 10.20
C LEU A 94 -3.78 -0.91 10.21
N ALA A 95 -4.37 -0.69 9.04
CA ALA A 95 -5.72 -0.14 8.93
C ALA A 95 -6.75 -0.96 9.70
N ARG A 96 -6.67 -2.30 9.65
CA ARG A 96 -7.55 -3.19 10.43
C ARG A 96 -7.38 -2.98 11.93
N ARG A 97 -6.15 -2.86 12.44
CA ARG A 97 -5.91 -2.60 13.87
C ARG A 97 -6.50 -1.27 14.31
N ILE A 98 -6.32 -0.22 13.49
CA ILE A 98 -6.89 1.11 13.75
C ILE A 98 -8.42 1.04 13.81
N VAL A 99 -9.07 0.43 12.83
CA VAL A 99 -10.53 0.28 12.81
C VAL A 99 -11.02 -0.50 14.01
N ASN A 100 -10.36 -1.61 14.37
CA ASN A 100 -10.74 -2.41 15.55
C ASN A 100 -10.59 -1.62 16.86
N LYS A 101 -9.61 -0.73 16.94
CA LYS A 101 -9.38 0.10 18.14
C LYS A 101 -10.35 1.26 18.25
N THR A 102 -10.62 1.95 17.13
CA THR A 102 -11.35 3.21 17.11
C THR A 102 -12.81 3.08 16.70
N ASN A 103 -13.20 1.95 16.09
CA ASN A 103 -14.49 1.77 15.42
C ASN A 103 -14.75 2.84 14.35
N CYS A 104 -13.70 3.40 13.73
CA CYS A 104 -13.88 4.36 12.63
C CYS A 104 -14.57 3.67 11.44
N PRO A 105 -15.31 4.42 10.62
CA PRO A 105 -16.02 3.86 9.48
C PRO A 105 -15.07 3.17 8.52
N ILE A 106 -15.53 2.14 7.83
CA ILE A 106 -14.79 1.41 6.79
C ILE A 106 -15.50 1.66 5.47
N MET A 107 -14.72 1.87 4.43
CA MET A 107 -15.25 1.93 3.07
C MET A 107 -15.54 0.51 2.56
N SER A 108 -16.73 0.30 1.98
CA SER A 108 -17.09 -0.95 1.32
C SER A 108 -16.63 -0.96 -0.13
N ARG A 109 -16.37 -2.16 -0.66
CA ARG A 109 -16.24 -2.42 -2.10
C ARG A 109 -17.60 -2.79 -2.68
N ASP A 110 -17.71 -2.80 -4.01
CA ASP A 110 -18.95 -3.17 -4.73
C ASP A 110 -19.43 -4.61 -4.42
N ASN A 111 -18.56 -5.46 -3.88
CA ASN A 111 -18.85 -6.83 -3.45
C ASN A 111 -19.02 -6.98 -1.93
N ASP A 112 -19.36 -5.92 -1.22
CA ASP A 112 -19.48 -5.85 0.25
C ASP A 112 -18.19 -6.20 1.04
N GLU A 113 -17.05 -6.35 0.37
CA GLU A 113 -15.77 -6.50 1.05
C GLU A 113 -15.25 -5.16 1.57
N SER A 114 -14.60 -5.18 2.73
CA SER A 114 -13.98 -3.99 3.32
C SER A 114 -12.76 -3.52 2.52
N LYS A 115 -12.70 -2.24 2.23
CA LYS A 115 -11.55 -1.58 1.63
C LYS A 115 -10.75 -0.86 2.72
N TRP A 116 -9.60 -1.41 3.09
CA TRP A 116 -8.83 -0.98 4.28
C TRP A 116 -7.93 0.22 4.06
N TRP A 117 -7.23 0.29 2.93
CA TRP A 117 -6.23 1.31 2.66
C TRP A 117 -6.74 2.78 2.75
N PRO A 118 -8.04 3.11 2.48
CA PRO A 118 -8.53 4.47 2.60
C PRO A 118 -8.51 5.04 4.02
N VAL A 119 -8.38 4.19 5.02
CA VAL A 119 -8.20 4.63 6.42
C VAL A 119 -6.91 5.44 6.55
N LEU A 120 -5.84 5.04 5.87
CA LEU A 120 -4.51 5.65 5.96
C LEU A 120 -4.24 6.64 4.84
N TYR A 121 -4.83 6.43 3.66
CA TYR A 121 -4.44 7.10 2.43
C TYR A 121 -5.62 7.64 1.64
N VAL A 122 -5.31 8.61 0.79
CA VAL A 122 -6.02 8.83 -0.46
C VAL A 122 -5.11 8.38 -1.59
N GLY A 123 -5.67 8.00 -2.75
CA GLY A 123 -4.84 7.43 -3.81
C GLY A 123 -5.36 7.75 -5.21
N LYS A 124 -4.53 7.56 -6.20
CA LYS A 124 -4.87 7.68 -7.61
C LYS A 124 -4.03 6.76 -8.48
N ALA A 125 -4.45 6.53 -9.72
CA ALA A 125 -3.65 5.79 -10.69
C ALA A 125 -2.29 6.48 -10.88
N ALA A 126 -1.22 5.69 -10.95
CA ALA A 126 0.11 6.19 -11.28
C ALA A 126 0.15 6.65 -12.75
N LYS A 127 0.95 7.67 -13.05
CA LYS A 127 1.21 8.10 -14.43
C LYS A 127 2.02 7.04 -15.17
N LYS A 128 2.04 7.09 -16.50
CA LYS A 128 2.76 6.10 -17.33
C LYS A 128 4.27 6.06 -17.10
N ASP A 129 4.84 7.17 -16.67
CA ASP A 129 6.25 7.36 -16.35
C ASP A 129 6.59 7.13 -14.87
N GLU A 130 5.58 6.87 -14.02
CA GLU A 130 5.76 6.52 -12.62
C GLU A 130 5.89 5.01 -12.43
N GLU A 131 6.81 4.60 -11.57
CA GLU A 131 7.00 3.20 -11.22
C GLU A 131 5.86 2.71 -10.31
N GLY A 132 5.16 1.67 -10.76
CA GLY A 132 4.00 1.11 -10.08
C GLY A 132 2.68 1.47 -10.76
N SER A 133 1.57 1.03 -10.19
CA SER A 133 0.24 1.19 -10.79
C SER A 133 -0.68 2.16 -10.04
N TYR A 134 -0.42 2.38 -8.74
CA TYR A 134 -1.27 3.19 -7.89
C TYR A 134 -0.45 3.97 -6.86
N VAL A 135 -0.65 5.28 -6.79
CA VAL A 135 0.03 6.18 -5.85
C VAL A 135 -0.85 6.34 -4.61
N TRP A 136 -0.28 6.10 -3.45
CA TRP A 136 -0.88 6.42 -2.15
C TRP A 136 -0.28 7.71 -1.60
N LYS A 137 -1.14 8.59 -1.12
CA LYS A 137 -0.78 9.78 -0.33
C LYS A 137 -1.32 9.60 1.07
N LEU A 138 -0.49 9.83 2.08
CA LEU A 138 -0.94 9.88 3.48
C LEU A 138 -2.08 10.89 3.63
N ARG A 139 -3.06 10.57 4.49
CA ARG A 139 -4.04 11.56 4.91
C ARG A 139 -3.34 12.70 5.64
N ASP A 140 -3.82 13.90 5.46
CA ASP A 140 -3.13 15.10 5.93
C ASP A 140 -3.00 15.10 7.47
N GLU A 141 -4.04 14.65 8.20
CA GLU A 141 -4.02 14.54 9.66
C GLU A 141 -3.00 13.48 10.14
N LEU A 142 -2.90 12.33 9.44
CA LEU A 142 -1.90 11.31 9.75
C LEU A 142 -0.49 11.81 9.45
N ALA A 143 -0.29 12.49 8.34
CA ALA A 143 1.02 13.04 7.97
C ALA A 143 1.48 14.11 8.99
N GLU A 144 0.56 14.95 9.47
CA GLU A 144 0.85 15.94 10.52
C GLU A 144 1.22 15.26 11.83
N ALA A 145 0.44 14.27 12.28
CA ALA A 145 0.74 13.50 13.50
C ALA A 145 2.09 12.80 13.43
N LEU A 146 2.44 12.18 12.28
CA LEU A 146 3.75 11.57 12.05
C LEU A 146 4.90 12.58 12.15
N GLY A 147 4.67 13.85 11.78
CA GLY A 147 5.64 14.92 11.95
C GLY A 147 5.85 15.38 13.39
N ARG A 148 4.94 15.05 14.31
CA ARG A 148 5.02 15.41 15.73
C ARG A 148 5.70 14.35 16.60
N VAL A 149 5.73 13.07 16.15
CA VAL A 149 6.31 11.96 16.91
C VAL A 149 7.78 11.74 16.57
N ASP A 150 8.55 11.25 17.53
CA ASP A 150 9.96 10.92 17.32
C ASP A 150 10.11 9.56 16.61
N LEU A 151 10.41 9.60 15.32
CA LEU A 151 10.69 8.44 14.49
C LEU A 151 12.20 8.16 14.31
N SER A 152 13.08 8.79 15.10
CA SER A 152 14.54 8.66 14.93
C SER A 152 15.03 7.22 15.07
N LYS A 153 14.40 6.43 15.94
CA LYS A 153 14.74 5.02 16.21
C LYS A 153 14.11 4.03 15.22
N VAL A 154 13.20 4.48 14.37
CA VAL A 154 12.55 3.63 13.37
C VAL A 154 13.49 3.46 12.17
N ASN A 155 13.70 2.23 11.71
CA ASN A 155 14.57 1.97 10.56
C ASN A 155 13.99 2.56 9.27
N LEU A 156 14.81 3.31 8.53
CA LEU A 156 14.39 3.85 7.24
C LEU A 156 14.59 2.84 6.12
N TYR A 157 15.70 2.11 6.13
CA TYR A 157 16.00 1.10 5.10
C TYR A 157 15.80 -0.29 5.66
N ALA A 158 15.34 -1.22 4.80
CA ALA A 158 15.31 -2.63 5.16
C ALA A 158 16.72 -3.12 5.51
N ASN A 159 16.84 -3.97 6.53
CA ASN A 159 18.06 -4.67 6.82
C ASN A 159 18.33 -5.67 5.70
N LEU A 160 18.97 -5.22 4.65
CA LEU A 160 19.55 -6.10 3.64
C LEU A 160 20.76 -6.77 4.27
N GLU A 161 20.55 -7.83 5.06
CA GLU A 161 21.62 -8.81 5.28
C GLU A 161 22.06 -9.23 3.88
N PRO A 162 23.33 -8.96 3.50
CA PRO A 162 23.79 -9.41 2.19
C PRO A 162 23.69 -10.93 2.20
N ASN A 163 22.81 -11.49 1.39
CA ASN A 163 22.72 -12.94 1.17
C ASN A 163 23.97 -13.44 0.41
N PHE A 164 25.17 -13.13 0.90
CA PHE A 164 26.45 -13.61 0.38
C PHE A 164 26.60 -15.13 0.50
N TRP A 165 25.80 -15.78 1.34
CA TRP A 165 25.91 -17.21 1.60
C TRP A 165 25.21 -18.09 0.58
N LYS A 166 24.46 -17.57 -0.38
CA LYS A 166 23.74 -18.38 -1.39
C LYS A 166 24.44 -18.56 -2.72
N ILE A 167 25.60 -17.94 -2.95
CA ILE A 167 26.31 -18.00 -4.24
C ILE A 167 27.47 -19.00 -4.28
N SER A 168 27.88 -19.59 -3.16
CA SER A 168 29.10 -20.39 -3.15
C SER A 168 28.93 -21.79 -2.59
N HIS A 169 28.05 -22.58 -3.13
CA HIS A 169 28.13 -24.04 -3.01
C HIS A 169 27.49 -24.69 -4.23
N GLY A 170 27.90 -24.27 -5.42
CA GLY A 170 27.95 -25.16 -6.55
C GLY A 170 29.08 -26.15 -6.28
N ASN A 171 28.73 -27.41 -6.10
CA ASN A 171 29.69 -28.50 -6.02
C ASN A 171 30.47 -28.60 -7.32
N ASP A 172 31.62 -27.95 -7.40
CA ASP A 172 32.65 -28.38 -8.33
C ASP A 172 33.39 -29.55 -7.70
N CYS A 173 32.89 -30.74 -7.98
CA CYS A 173 33.67 -31.93 -7.88
C CYS A 173 34.80 -31.84 -8.94
N ILE A 174 35.94 -31.37 -8.56
CA ILE A 174 37.17 -31.63 -9.28
C ILE A 174 37.51 -33.13 -9.00
N SER A 175 37.21 -33.96 -9.93
CA SER A 175 37.78 -35.32 -9.96
C SER A 175 39.22 -35.22 -10.37
N ASP A 176 40.13 -35.50 -9.43
CA ASP A 176 41.52 -35.75 -9.73
C ASP A 176 41.60 -36.92 -10.73
N VAL A 177 42.23 -36.66 -11.85
CA VAL A 177 42.70 -37.71 -12.78
C VAL A 177 44.21 -37.71 -12.69
N GLU A 178 44.72 -38.84 -12.22
CA GLU A 178 46.12 -39.23 -12.36
C GLU A 178 46.55 -39.38 -13.81
#